data_1dc1ce56d3d93964254a46ce2f7b559f
#
_entry.id   1dc1ce56d3d93964254a46ce2f7b559f
#
_cell.length_a   1.000
_cell.length_b   1.000
_cell.length_c   1.000
_cell.angle_alpha   90.00
_cell.angle_beta   90.00
_cell.angle_gamma   90.00
#
_symmetry.space_group_name_H-M   'P 1'
#
loop_
_entity.id
_entity.type
_entity.pdbx_description
1 polymer ?
#
loop_
_entity_poly.entity_id
_entity_poly.type
_entity_poly.pdbx_seq_one_letter_code
_entity_poly.pdbx_strand_id
1 'polypeptide(L)'
;MNIAVVGTGYVGLVTGTCLAETGNHVVCVDIDASKVEKMRNGIIPIYEPHLDALFERNIKQGRLRFTTNLAEAIENAKIIFLALPTPPGEDGSADLSYVLGVAEQLGKLMKEYKIVIDKSTVPVGTAEKVTAAIAKNSKIDFDVVSNPEFLREGFAVDDFMKPDRVVIGTSSERAKKVMDELYKPFVRQGNPIIFMDEKSAELTKYAANAFLATKITFMNEIANLCEKLGANVDMVRIGIGSDDRIGKRFLFPGIGYGGSCFPKDVQALAKSASVVRCLAIDSSGRFLREPARQIRARFESRRNARGH
;
A
#
# COMPACT_ATOMS: atom_id res chain seq x y z
N MET A 1 -3.26 14.52 16.64
CA MET A 1 -2.32 15.12 15.66
C MET A 1 -3.12 15.81 14.56
N ASN A 2 -2.52 16.76 13.82
CA ASN A 2 -3.13 17.35 12.63
C ASN A 2 -2.58 16.64 11.39
N ILE A 3 -3.46 16.12 10.55
CA ILE A 3 -3.13 15.25 9.43
C ILE A 3 -3.85 15.75 8.17
N ALA A 4 -3.15 15.76 7.05
CA ALA A 4 -3.76 15.91 5.72
C ALA A 4 -3.73 14.55 5.00
N VAL A 5 -4.80 14.22 4.29
CA VAL A 5 -4.87 13.05 3.42
C VAL A 5 -5.19 13.51 2.00
N VAL A 6 -4.25 13.35 1.08
CA VAL A 6 -4.40 13.79 -0.30
C VAL A 6 -4.84 12.63 -1.18
N GLY A 7 -6.03 12.79 -1.76
CA GLY A 7 -6.78 11.74 -2.46
C GLY A 7 -7.84 11.12 -1.55
N THR A 8 -9.10 11.14 -2.00
CA THR A 8 -10.24 10.53 -1.32
C THR A 8 -10.81 9.35 -2.11
N GLY A 9 -9.92 8.60 -2.75
CA GLY A 9 -10.23 7.26 -3.24
C GLY A 9 -10.50 6.31 -2.07
N TYR A 10 -10.66 5.05 -2.38
CA TYR A 10 -10.96 4.02 -1.37
C TYR A 10 -9.97 4.05 -0.20
N VAL A 11 -8.67 3.97 -0.48
CA VAL A 11 -7.60 3.97 0.53
C VAL A 11 -7.57 5.27 1.33
N GLY A 12 -7.66 6.43 0.65
CA GLY A 12 -7.54 7.72 1.32
C GLY A 12 -8.71 8.03 2.23
N LEU A 13 -9.94 7.70 1.79
CA LEU A 13 -11.14 7.95 2.60
C LEU A 13 -11.19 7.06 3.84
N VAL A 14 -10.89 5.77 3.70
CA VAL A 14 -10.77 4.84 4.84
C VAL A 14 -9.66 5.30 5.79
N THR A 15 -8.47 5.62 5.26
CA THR A 15 -7.34 6.11 6.07
C THR A 15 -7.72 7.36 6.86
N GLY A 16 -8.26 8.37 6.19
CA GLY A 16 -8.63 9.64 6.84
C GLY A 16 -9.68 9.45 7.93
N THR A 17 -10.71 8.65 7.65
CA THR A 17 -11.80 8.37 8.60
C THR A 17 -11.30 7.59 9.82
N CYS A 18 -10.51 6.54 9.62
CA CYS A 18 -9.97 5.72 10.70
C CYS A 18 -8.95 6.48 11.56
N LEU A 19 -8.12 7.35 10.95
CA LEU A 19 -7.22 8.22 11.70
C LEU A 19 -7.99 9.27 12.53
N ALA A 20 -9.08 9.82 12.01
CA ALA A 20 -9.93 10.74 12.76
C ALA A 20 -10.59 10.03 13.97
N GLU A 21 -10.96 8.76 13.83
CA GLU A 21 -11.58 7.96 14.90
C GLU A 21 -10.68 7.80 16.13
N THR A 22 -9.37 7.81 15.95
CA THR A 22 -8.41 7.77 17.08
C THR A 22 -8.09 9.15 17.67
N GLY A 23 -8.90 10.18 17.36
CA GLY A 23 -8.80 11.51 17.96
C GLY A 23 -7.88 12.49 17.21
N ASN A 24 -7.45 12.15 16.00
CA ASN A 24 -6.70 13.09 15.16
C ASN A 24 -7.64 14.07 14.45
N HIS A 25 -7.15 15.27 14.15
CA HIS A 25 -7.82 16.22 13.26
C HIS A 25 -7.33 15.97 11.83
N VAL A 26 -8.23 15.51 10.97
CA VAL A 26 -7.90 15.09 9.61
C VAL A 26 -8.60 15.97 8.59
N VAL A 27 -7.84 16.49 7.63
CA VAL A 27 -8.35 17.20 6.45
C VAL A 27 -8.06 16.37 5.22
N CYS A 28 -9.10 15.86 4.57
CA CYS A 28 -8.99 15.12 3.32
C CYS A 28 -9.11 16.07 2.12
N VAL A 29 -8.23 15.90 1.13
CA VAL A 29 -8.18 16.72 -0.09
C VAL A 29 -8.51 15.88 -1.30
N ASP A 30 -9.39 16.38 -2.16
CA ASP A 30 -9.63 15.81 -3.49
C ASP A 30 -9.80 16.95 -4.52
N ILE A 31 -9.39 16.71 -5.76
CA ILE A 31 -9.55 17.69 -6.84
C ILE A 31 -10.99 17.78 -7.34
N ASP A 32 -11.80 16.73 -7.12
CA ASP A 32 -13.21 16.70 -7.51
C ASP A 32 -14.08 17.44 -6.51
N ALA A 33 -14.47 18.66 -6.91
CA ALA A 33 -15.32 19.54 -6.09
C ALA A 33 -16.69 18.91 -5.78
N SER A 34 -17.28 18.16 -6.73
CA SER A 34 -18.59 17.50 -6.51
C SER A 34 -18.48 16.41 -5.45
N LYS A 35 -17.40 15.65 -5.49
CA LYS A 35 -17.10 14.61 -4.51
C LYS A 35 -16.84 15.20 -3.12
N VAL A 36 -16.08 16.28 -3.04
CA VAL A 36 -15.81 17.00 -1.79
C VAL A 36 -17.09 17.54 -1.19
N GLU A 37 -17.98 18.14 -2.00
CA GLU A 37 -19.26 18.66 -1.53
C GLU A 37 -20.18 17.55 -1.01
N LYS A 38 -20.26 16.41 -1.68
CA LYS A 38 -21.00 15.24 -1.17
C LYS A 38 -20.47 14.80 0.20
N MET A 39 -19.16 14.68 0.36
CA MET A 39 -18.54 14.27 1.63
C MET A 39 -18.77 15.29 2.75
N ARG A 40 -18.74 16.60 2.45
CA ARG A 40 -19.11 17.67 3.41
C ARG A 40 -20.54 17.53 3.90
N ASN A 41 -21.44 17.09 3.03
CA ASN A 41 -22.85 16.84 3.34
C ASN A 41 -23.11 15.44 3.93
N GLY A 42 -22.07 14.71 4.33
CA GLY A 42 -22.20 13.40 4.95
C GLY A 42 -22.43 12.24 3.98
N ILE A 43 -22.31 12.47 2.66
CA ILE A 43 -22.52 11.44 1.64
C ILE A 43 -21.17 10.78 1.30
N ILE A 44 -21.06 9.49 1.59
CA ILE A 44 -19.85 8.69 1.33
C ILE A 44 -19.87 8.24 -0.12
N PRO A 45 -18.80 8.50 -0.92
CA PRO A 45 -18.76 8.14 -2.34
C PRO A 45 -18.35 6.70 -2.61
N ILE A 46 -18.10 5.90 -1.59
CA ILE A 46 -17.72 4.48 -1.66
C ILE A 46 -18.59 3.65 -0.72
N TYR A 47 -18.73 2.37 -1.00
CA TYR A 47 -19.33 1.42 -0.06
C TYR A 47 -18.22 0.66 0.67
N GLU A 48 -18.22 0.74 1.99
CA GLU A 48 -17.35 -0.04 2.87
C GLU A 48 -18.08 -0.29 4.20
N PRO A 49 -18.22 -1.54 4.65
CA PRO A 49 -18.84 -1.86 5.93
C PRO A 49 -18.22 -1.07 7.08
N HIS A 50 -19.05 -0.58 7.99
CA HIS A 50 -18.68 0.18 9.19
C HIS A 50 -18.08 1.59 8.94
N LEU A 51 -17.82 1.99 7.70
CA LEU A 51 -17.25 3.30 7.39
C LEU A 51 -18.25 4.43 7.68
N ASP A 52 -19.53 4.21 7.39
CA ASP A 52 -20.61 5.18 7.56
C ASP A 52 -20.70 5.73 8.98
N ALA A 53 -20.75 4.84 9.97
CA ALA A 53 -20.83 5.22 11.38
C ALA A 53 -19.60 6.02 11.85
N LEU A 54 -18.39 5.64 11.41
CA LEU A 54 -17.15 6.35 11.75
C LEU A 54 -17.11 7.72 11.06
N PHE A 55 -17.46 7.77 9.79
CA PHE A 55 -17.47 8.96 8.97
C PHE A 55 -18.40 10.03 9.55
N GLU A 56 -19.67 9.68 9.78
CA GLU A 56 -20.67 10.58 10.34
C GLU A 56 -20.26 11.12 11.71
N ARG A 57 -19.79 10.23 12.59
CA ARG A 57 -19.35 10.59 13.94
C ARG A 57 -18.19 11.60 13.91
N ASN A 58 -17.20 11.40 13.05
CA ASN A 58 -16.02 12.24 13.01
C ASN A 58 -16.28 13.59 12.32
N ILE A 59 -17.19 13.65 11.36
CA ILE A 59 -17.70 14.93 10.82
C ILE A 59 -18.41 15.73 11.93
N LYS A 60 -19.37 15.11 12.64
CA LYS A 60 -20.10 15.76 13.73
C LYS A 60 -19.20 16.28 14.83
N GLN A 61 -18.09 15.61 15.10
CA GLN A 61 -17.10 16.02 16.10
C GLN A 61 -16.05 17.01 15.55
N GLY A 62 -16.14 17.41 14.29
CA GLY A 62 -15.21 18.33 13.66
C GLY A 62 -13.79 17.78 13.46
N ARG A 63 -13.59 16.48 13.62
CA ARG A 63 -12.29 15.82 13.45
C ARG A 63 -11.99 15.43 12.02
N LEU A 64 -13.01 15.24 11.17
CA LEU A 64 -12.87 14.91 9.76
C LEU A 64 -13.46 16.03 8.90
N ARG A 65 -12.66 16.62 8.02
CA ARG A 65 -13.06 17.70 7.11
C ARG A 65 -12.57 17.41 5.70
N PHE A 66 -13.20 18.07 4.72
CA PHE A 66 -12.92 17.88 3.30
C PHE A 66 -12.71 19.22 2.61
N THR A 67 -11.73 19.31 1.70
CA THR A 67 -11.45 20.50 0.92
C THR A 67 -10.90 20.14 -0.46
N THR A 68 -11.03 21.07 -1.40
CA THR A 68 -10.32 21.00 -2.69
C THR A 68 -8.98 21.75 -2.66
N ASN A 69 -8.69 22.46 -1.56
CA ASN A 69 -7.53 23.32 -1.44
C ASN A 69 -6.40 22.63 -0.66
N LEU A 70 -5.36 22.19 -1.38
CA LEU A 70 -4.20 21.55 -0.79
C LEU A 70 -3.47 22.45 0.22
N ALA A 71 -3.33 23.76 -0.07
CA ALA A 71 -2.63 24.69 0.82
C ALA A 71 -3.34 24.82 2.17
N GLU A 72 -4.66 24.92 2.17
CA GLU A 72 -5.50 24.94 3.39
C GLU A 72 -5.31 23.64 4.21
N ALA A 73 -5.34 22.50 3.55
CA ALA A 73 -5.26 21.20 4.23
C ALA A 73 -3.92 20.98 4.93
N ILE A 74 -2.82 21.43 4.31
CA ILE A 74 -1.48 21.20 4.86
C ILE A 74 -1.01 22.30 5.80
N GLU A 75 -1.70 23.41 5.91
CA GLU A 75 -1.27 24.58 6.69
C GLU A 75 -0.90 24.19 8.13
N ASN A 76 -1.81 23.50 8.82
CA ASN A 76 -1.61 23.06 10.20
C ASN A 76 -1.24 21.57 10.31
N ALA A 77 -1.20 20.84 9.20
CA ALA A 77 -0.90 19.41 9.22
C ALA A 77 0.61 19.17 9.34
N LYS A 78 1.01 18.41 10.34
CA LYS A 78 2.39 17.91 10.47
C LYS A 78 2.64 16.68 9.60
N ILE A 79 1.60 15.90 9.36
CA ILE A 79 1.64 14.61 8.66
C ILE A 79 0.76 14.73 7.41
N ILE A 80 1.29 14.34 6.26
CA ILE A 80 0.60 14.40 4.97
C ILE A 80 0.64 13.02 4.33
N PHE A 81 -0.51 12.36 4.20
CA PHE A 81 -0.64 11.10 3.48
C PHE A 81 -0.93 11.35 2.00
N LEU A 82 -0.19 10.69 1.13
CA LEU A 82 -0.45 10.61 -0.31
C LEU A 82 -1.18 9.29 -0.58
N ALA A 83 -2.49 9.38 -0.84
CA ALA A 83 -3.36 8.25 -1.18
C ALA A 83 -3.91 8.44 -2.60
N LEU A 84 -3.00 8.59 -3.54
CA LEU A 84 -3.26 8.99 -4.93
C LEU A 84 -3.29 7.76 -5.86
N PRO A 85 -4.04 7.83 -6.97
CA PRO A 85 -4.06 6.75 -7.93
C PRO A 85 -2.68 6.54 -8.58
N THR A 86 -2.35 5.28 -8.82
CA THR A 86 -1.16 4.84 -9.56
C THR A 86 -1.60 3.86 -10.65
N PRO A 87 -2.27 4.35 -11.71
CA PRO A 87 -2.80 3.49 -12.75
C PRO A 87 -1.66 2.78 -13.50
N PRO A 88 -1.92 1.59 -14.07
CA PRO A 88 -0.94 0.91 -14.90
C PRO A 88 -0.71 1.67 -16.20
N GLY A 89 0.54 1.85 -16.58
CA GLY A 89 0.93 2.27 -17.92
C GLY A 89 0.78 1.14 -18.94
N GLU A 90 0.86 1.47 -20.22
CA GLU A 90 0.75 0.49 -21.31
C GLU A 90 1.85 -0.59 -21.25
N ASP A 91 3.00 -0.26 -20.69
CA ASP A 91 4.14 -1.17 -20.53
C ASP A 91 4.13 -1.94 -19.21
N GLY A 92 3.05 -1.85 -18.43
CA GLY A 92 2.89 -2.48 -17.10
C GLY A 92 3.60 -1.75 -15.96
N SER A 93 4.22 -0.59 -16.21
CA SER A 93 4.73 0.29 -15.15
C SER A 93 3.57 0.98 -14.42
N ALA A 94 3.82 1.48 -13.20
CA ALA A 94 2.86 2.34 -12.51
C ALA A 94 3.08 3.82 -12.90
N ASP A 95 2.01 4.52 -13.26
CA ASP A 95 2.07 5.96 -13.50
C ASP A 95 2.12 6.71 -12.17
N LEU A 96 3.22 7.43 -11.95
CA LEU A 96 3.47 8.22 -10.76
C LEU A 96 3.15 9.72 -10.93
N SER A 97 2.60 10.13 -12.05
CA SER A 97 2.37 11.55 -12.37
C SER A 97 1.55 12.27 -11.30
N TYR A 98 0.51 11.64 -10.77
CA TYR A 98 -0.30 12.20 -9.68
C TYR A 98 0.49 12.37 -8.39
N VAL A 99 1.26 11.36 -8.00
CA VAL A 99 2.07 11.39 -6.77
C VAL A 99 3.16 12.47 -6.87
N LEU A 100 3.90 12.48 -7.97
CA LEU A 100 4.98 13.45 -8.19
C LEU A 100 4.45 14.87 -8.39
N GLY A 101 3.32 15.04 -9.06
CA GLY A 101 2.67 16.34 -9.22
C GLY A 101 2.23 16.95 -7.88
N VAL A 102 1.70 16.14 -6.98
CA VAL A 102 1.38 16.61 -5.61
C VAL A 102 2.65 16.86 -4.81
N ALA A 103 3.67 16.01 -4.92
CA ALA A 103 4.96 16.23 -4.27
C ALA A 103 5.62 17.58 -4.66
N GLU A 104 5.59 17.93 -5.95
CA GLU A 104 6.06 19.25 -6.42
C GLU A 104 5.25 20.41 -5.83
N GLN A 105 3.91 20.26 -5.72
CA GLN A 105 3.06 21.27 -5.09
C GLN A 105 3.36 21.40 -3.60
N LEU A 106 3.55 20.29 -2.88
CA LEU A 106 3.95 20.31 -1.48
C LEU A 106 5.25 21.08 -1.29
N GLY A 107 6.26 20.85 -2.14
CA GLY A 107 7.51 21.59 -2.10
C GLY A 107 7.34 23.12 -2.20
N LYS A 108 6.36 23.58 -2.98
CA LYS A 108 6.04 25.00 -3.13
C LYS A 108 5.24 25.59 -1.96
N LEU A 109 4.44 24.77 -1.29
CA LEU A 109 3.46 25.20 -0.29
C LEU A 109 3.94 25.05 1.15
N MET A 110 4.87 24.13 1.42
CA MET A 110 5.38 23.88 2.77
C MET A 110 6.14 25.10 3.32
N LYS A 111 5.77 25.53 4.53
CA LYS A 111 6.42 26.64 5.26
C LYS A 111 7.14 26.18 6.52
N GLU A 112 6.95 24.94 6.92
CA GLU A 112 7.53 24.32 8.11
C GLU A 112 7.75 22.82 7.87
N TYR A 113 8.47 22.18 8.78
CA TYR A 113 8.74 20.74 8.70
C TYR A 113 7.47 19.91 8.61
N LYS A 114 7.43 18.98 7.65
CA LYS A 114 6.34 18.03 7.43
C LYS A 114 6.88 16.61 7.26
N ILE A 115 6.07 15.62 7.60
CA ILE A 115 6.30 14.22 7.24
C ILE A 115 5.33 13.89 6.10
N VAL A 116 5.88 13.54 4.94
CA VAL A 116 5.11 13.14 3.76
C VAL A 116 5.12 11.62 3.67
N ILE A 117 3.94 11.02 3.69
CA ILE A 117 3.77 9.57 3.77
C ILE A 117 3.17 9.08 2.46
N ASP A 118 3.92 8.25 1.74
CA ASP A 118 3.39 7.54 0.58
C ASP A 118 2.59 6.33 1.04
N LYS A 119 1.26 6.45 0.90
CA LYS A 119 0.28 5.41 1.22
C LYS A 119 -0.14 4.63 -0.01
N SER A 120 0.06 5.20 -1.19
CA SER A 120 -0.22 4.56 -2.47
C SER A 120 0.66 3.34 -2.69
N THR A 121 0.17 2.37 -3.47
CA THR A 121 1.00 1.25 -3.92
C THR A 121 1.89 1.71 -5.07
N VAL A 122 3.17 1.80 -4.82
CA VAL A 122 4.15 2.43 -5.71
C VAL A 122 5.37 1.54 -5.96
N PRO A 123 6.04 1.66 -7.13
CA PRO A 123 7.28 0.95 -7.43
C PRO A 123 8.42 1.31 -6.47
N VAL A 124 9.35 0.37 -6.31
CA VAL A 124 10.56 0.57 -5.50
C VAL A 124 11.36 1.78 -6.00
N GLY A 125 11.75 2.65 -5.08
CA GLY A 125 12.46 3.90 -5.35
C GLY A 125 11.53 5.10 -5.55
N THR A 126 10.22 4.98 -5.26
CA THR A 126 9.28 6.10 -5.36
C THR A 126 9.52 7.13 -4.25
N ALA A 127 9.84 6.71 -3.03
CA ALA A 127 10.17 7.63 -1.94
C ALA A 127 11.34 8.56 -2.31
N GLU A 128 12.35 8.06 -3.01
CA GLU A 128 13.46 8.89 -3.52
C GLU A 128 12.99 9.91 -4.55
N LYS A 129 12.07 9.53 -5.44
CA LYS A 129 11.49 10.43 -6.45
C LYS A 129 10.61 11.51 -5.80
N VAL A 130 9.79 11.14 -4.82
CA VAL A 130 8.98 12.08 -4.03
C VAL A 130 9.89 13.06 -3.29
N THR A 131 10.95 12.57 -2.65
CA THR A 131 11.94 13.41 -1.99
C THR A 131 12.58 14.40 -2.97
N ALA A 132 12.99 13.95 -4.14
CA ALA A 132 13.59 14.82 -5.16
C ALA A 132 12.59 15.87 -5.69
N ALA A 133 11.34 15.49 -5.90
CA ALA A 133 10.28 16.39 -6.37
C ALA A 133 9.98 17.51 -5.36
N ILE A 134 9.92 17.19 -4.07
CA ILE A 134 9.73 18.18 -2.99
C ILE A 134 10.97 19.06 -2.88
N ALA A 135 12.17 18.49 -2.79
CA ALA A 135 13.42 19.23 -2.59
C ALA A 135 13.73 20.21 -3.73
N LYS A 136 13.30 19.91 -4.96
CA LYS A 136 13.42 20.82 -6.11
C LYS A 136 12.70 22.15 -5.89
N ASN A 137 11.63 22.17 -5.08
CA ASN A 137 10.78 23.32 -4.89
C ASN A 137 10.78 23.88 -3.45
N SER A 138 11.47 23.23 -2.51
CA SER A 138 11.51 23.62 -1.11
C SER A 138 12.91 23.58 -0.54
N LYS A 139 13.18 24.53 0.37
CA LYS A 139 14.36 24.49 1.27
C LYS A 139 13.98 24.11 2.69
N ILE A 140 12.69 23.89 2.93
CA ILE A 140 12.16 23.47 4.22
C ILE A 140 12.53 22.02 4.44
N ASP A 141 12.90 21.70 5.67
CA ASP A 141 13.20 20.34 6.09
C ASP A 141 11.94 19.45 6.10
N PHE A 142 12.05 18.22 5.66
CA PHE A 142 10.94 17.25 5.59
C PHE A 142 11.48 15.83 5.63
N ASP A 143 10.60 14.87 5.95
CA ASP A 143 10.89 13.45 5.80
C ASP A 143 9.86 12.82 4.86
N VAL A 144 10.29 11.83 4.09
CA VAL A 144 9.42 10.97 3.28
C VAL A 144 9.38 9.59 3.92
N VAL A 145 8.19 9.00 3.99
CA VAL A 145 7.93 7.69 4.59
C VAL A 145 7.13 6.85 3.62
N SER A 146 7.54 5.62 3.40
CA SER A 146 6.73 4.62 2.68
C SER A 146 5.88 3.85 3.69
N ASN A 147 4.56 3.93 3.57
CA ASN A 147 3.63 3.23 4.45
C ASN A 147 2.56 2.51 3.62
N PRO A 148 2.92 1.41 2.96
CA PRO A 148 2.00 0.69 2.11
C PRO A 148 0.76 0.21 2.88
N GLU A 149 -0.38 0.16 2.18
CA GLU A 149 -1.63 -0.34 2.72
C GLU A 149 -1.78 -1.84 2.45
N PHE A 150 -2.56 -2.53 3.29
CA PHE A 150 -2.92 -3.93 3.12
C PHE A 150 -4.42 -4.14 3.33
N LEU A 151 -5.21 -3.16 2.91
CA LEU A 151 -6.66 -3.13 3.08
C LEU A 151 -7.33 -4.04 2.05
N ARG A 152 -8.35 -4.75 2.49
CA ARG A 152 -9.22 -5.56 1.63
C ARG A 152 -10.56 -4.84 1.44
N GLU A 153 -11.00 -4.68 0.20
CA GLU A 153 -12.33 -4.15 -0.09
C GLU A 153 -13.40 -5.00 0.61
N GLY A 154 -14.31 -4.35 1.34
CA GLY A 154 -15.32 -5.00 2.19
C GLY A 154 -14.88 -5.32 3.63
N PHE A 155 -13.60 -5.12 3.95
CA PHE A 155 -13.02 -5.31 5.29
C PHE A 155 -11.99 -4.22 5.66
N ALA A 156 -11.94 -3.13 4.90
CA ALA A 156 -10.86 -2.16 5.02
C ALA A 156 -10.89 -1.37 6.33
N VAL A 157 -12.07 -1.10 6.87
CA VAL A 157 -12.20 -0.48 8.20
C VAL A 157 -11.63 -1.39 9.27
N ASP A 158 -11.99 -2.67 9.26
CA ASP A 158 -11.48 -3.65 10.24
C ASP A 158 -9.97 -3.85 10.07
N ASP A 159 -9.48 -3.99 8.83
CA ASP A 159 -8.06 -4.13 8.53
C ASP A 159 -7.24 -2.91 8.96
N PHE A 160 -7.82 -1.69 8.89
CA PHE A 160 -7.16 -0.48 9.35
C PHE A 160 -7.19 -0.33 10.87
N MET A 161 -8.36 -0.60 11.49
CA MET A 161 -8.55 -0.45 12.93
C MET A 161 -7.86 -1.54 13.75
N LYS A 162 -7.65 -2.73 13.16
CA LYS A 162 -6.99 -3.89 13.78
C LYS A 162 -6.08 -4.59 12.76
N PRO A 163 -4.99 -3.94 12.31
CA PRO A 163 -4.13 -4.48 11.27
C PRO A 163 -3.33 -5.68 11.79
N ASP A 164 -3.13 -6.71 10.95
CA ASP A 164 -2.20 -7.81 11.24
C ASP A 164 -0.76 -7.31 11.44
N ARG A 165 -0.39 -6.24 10.76
CA ARG A 165 0.88 -5.51 10.88
C ARG A 165 0.76 -4.12 10.26
N VAL A 166 1.62 -3.21 10.69
CA VAL A 166 1.87 -1.92 10.04
C VAL A 166 3.31 -1.93 9.52
N VAL A 167 3.50 -1.65 8.23
CA VAL A 167 4.83 -1.56 7.62
C VAL A 167 5.18 -0.09 7.41
N ILE A 168 6.35 0.32 7.89
CA ILE A 168 6.84 1.70 7.82
C ILE A 168 8.27 1.70 7.31
N GLY A 169 8.46 2.24 6.11
CA GLY A 169 9.75 2.45 5.49
C GLY A 169 10.25 3.86 5.72
N THR A 170 11.27 4.02 6.54
CA THR A 170 11.93 5.31 6.75
C THR A 170 13.29 5.15 7.44
N SER A 171 14.25 5.96 7.01
CA SER A 171 15.57 6.10 7.63
C SER A 171 15.61 7.18 8.72
N SER A 172 14.56 8.02 8.84
CA SER A 172 14.48 9.12 9.79
C SER A 172 13.99 8.67 11.17
N GLU A 173 14.82 8.79 12.20
CA GLU A 173 14.44 8.46 13.57
C GLU A 173 13.33 9.36 14.13
N ARG A 174 13.25 10.62 13.70
CA ARG A 174 12.14 11.51 14.12
C ARG A 174 10.82 11.11 13.44
N ALA A 175 10.85 10.69 12.16
CA ALA A 175 9.67 10.18 11.49
C ALA A 175 9.22 8.85 12.12
N LYS A 176 10.13 7.93 12.46
CA LYS A 176 9.81 6.68 13.17
C LYS A 176 9.03 6.94 14.45
N LYS A 177 9.48 7.88 15.30
CA LYS A 177 8.79 8.21 16.55
C LYS A 177 7.36 8.69 16.32
N VAL A 178 7.16 9.57 15.34
CA VAL A 178 5.84 10.12 15.01
C VAL A 178 4.93 9.02 14.45
N MET A 179 5.45 8.15 13.59
CA MET A 179 4.69 7.03 13.01
C MET A 179 4.34 5.98 14.07
N ASP A 180 5.23 5.68 15.00
CA ASP A 180 4.96 4.80 16.13
C ASP A 180 3.80 5.35 16.99
N GLU A 181 3.87 6.62 17.38
CA GLU A 181 2.79 7.28 18.13
C GLU A 181 1.46 7.26 17.37
N LEU A 182 1.49 7.51 16.05
CA LEU A 182 0.30 7.54 15.20
C LEU A 182 -0.39 6.18 15.12
N TYR A 183 0.39 5.10 14.95
CA TYR A 183 -0.16 3.76 14.76
C TYR A 183 -0.35 2.96 16.06
N LYS A 184 0.24 3.36 17.16
CA LYS A 184 0.11 2.70 18.47
C LYS A 184 -1.34 2.40 18.90
N PRO A 185 -2.33 3.27 18.67
CA PRO A 185 -3.72 2.96 19.01
C PRO A 185 -4.30 1.76 18.27
N PHE A 186 -3.82 1.48 17.05
CA PHE A 186 -4.33 0.41 16.18
C PHE A 186 -3.72 -0.96 16.47
N VAL A 187 -2.55 -1.00 17.10
CA VAL A 187 -1.78 -2.24 17.36
C VAL A 187 -1.78 -2.66 18.84
N ARG A 188 -2.74 -2.18 19.62
CA ARG A 188 -2.85 -2.49 21.07
C ARG A 188 -3.01 -3.97 21.39
N GLN A 189 -3.39 -4.79 20.41
CA GLN A 189 -3.54 -6.23 20.55
C GLN A 189 -2.23 -7.01 20.41
N GLY A 190 -1.09 -6.31 20.29
CA GLY A 190 0.24 -6.91 20.17
C GLY A 190 0.70 -7.16 18.73
N ASN A 191 -0.06 -6.72 17.73
CA ASN A 191 0.37 -6.78 16.33
C ASN A 191 1.54 -5.82 16.08
N PRO A 192 2.53 -6.19 15.24
CA PRO A 192 3.76 -5.42 15.12
C PRO A 192 3.62 -4.17 14.25
N ILE A 193 4.35 -3.10 14.64
CA ILE A 193 4.79 -2.05 13.72
C ILE A 193 6.19 -2.43 13.27
N ILE A 194 6.37 -2.67 11.97
CA ILE A 194 7.62 -3.15 11.40
C ILE A 194 8.30 -1.97 10.68
N PHE A 195 9.43 -1.52 11.25
CA PHE A 195 10.24 -0.48 10.65
C PHE A 195 11.31 -1.08 9.74
N MET A 196 11.47 -0.51 8.56
CA MET A 196 12.46 -0.91 7.57
C MET A 196 12.87 0.30 6.72
N ASP A 197 13.76 0.13 5.75
CA ASP A 197 14.04 1.16 4.76
C ASP A 197 12.87 1.33 3.77
N GLU A 198 12.84 2.45 3.08
CA GLU A 198 11.75 2.83 2.19
C GLU A 198 11.57 1.83 1.04
N LYS A 199 12.66 1.38 0.42
CA LYS A 199 12.63 0.42 -0.70
C LYS A 199 12.11 -0.94 -0.28
N SER A 200 12.48 -1.42 0.90
CA SER A 200 11.97 -2.66 1.46
C SER A 200 10.48 -2.59 1.76
N ALA A 201 9.99 -1.44 2.26
CA ALA A 201 8.57 -1.24 2.51
C ALA A 201 7.75 -1.21 1.20
N GLU A 202 8.23 -0.50 0.18
CA GLU A 202 7.62 -0.46 -1.15
C GLU A 202 7.56 -1.86 -1.77
N LEU A 203 8.66 -2.63 -1.71
CA LEU A 203 8.71 -3.99 -2.26
C LEU A 203 7.80 -4.96 -1.49
N THR A 204 7.66 -4.79 -0.17
CA THR A 204 6.85 -5.67 0.68
C THR A 204 5.39 -5.74 0.21
N LYS A 205 4.80 -4.62 -0.24
CA LYS A 205 3.43 -4.59 -0.76
C LYS A 205 3.29 -5.44 -2.02
N TYR A 206 4.18 -5.23 -3.00
CA TYR A 206 4.15 -5.99 -4.24
C TYR A 206 4.40 -7.48 -4.02
N ALA A 207 5.38 -7.81 -3.19
CA ALA A 207 5.71 -9.19 -2.85
C ALA A 207 4.53 -9.90 -2.17
N ALA A 208 3.85 -9.24 -1.23
CA ALA A 208 2.68 -9.79 -0.56
C ALA A 208 1.54 -10.08 -1.55
N ASN A 209 1.19 -9.11 -2.41
CA ASN A 209 0.11 -9.29 -3.38
C ASN A 209 0.45 -10.35 -4.45
N ALA A 210 1.70 -10.38 -4.93
CA ALA A 210 2.15 -11.41 -5.87
C ALA A 210 2.12 -12.82 -5.24
N PHE A 211 2.50 -12.95 -3.97
CA PHE A 211 2.44 -14.22 -3.26
C PHE A 211 0.99 -14.72 -3.10
N LEU A 212 0.05 -13.83 -2.75
CA LEU A 212 -1.36 -14.18 -2.65
C LEU A 212 -1.95 -14.60 -4.01
N ALA A 213 -1.62 -13.90 -5.09
CA ALA A 213 -1.99 -14.27 -6.45
C ALA A 213 -1.40 -15.63 -6.85
N THR A 214 -0.15 -15.90 -6.48
CA THR A 214 0.51 -17.20 -6.70
C THR A 214 -0.21 -18.34 -5.99
N LYS A 215 -0.71 -18.15 -4.76
CA LYS A 215 -1.49 -19.16 -4.03
C LYS A 215 -2.76 -19.53 -4.80
N ILE A 216 -3.47 -18.56 -5.36
CA ILE A 216 -4.67 -18.81 -6.18
C ILE A 216 -4.30 -19.58 -7.45
N THR A 217 -3.25 -19.13 -8.18
CA THR A 217 -2.79 -19.78 -9.40
C THR A 217 -2.35 -21.22 -9.12
N PHE A 218 -1.60 -21.46 -8.02
CA PHE A 218 -1.19 -22.79 -7.61
C PHE A 218 -2.39 -23.71 -7.38
N MET A 219 -3.43 -23.21 -6.68
CA MET A 219 -4.63 -24.03 -6.43
C MET A 219 -5.43 -24.30 -7.71
N ASN A 220 -5.42 -23.42 -8.69
CA ASN A 220 -6.02 -23.68 -10.00
C ASN A 220 -5.28 -24.80 -10.75
N GLU A 221 -3.94 -24.84 -10.71
CA GLU A 221 -3.17 -25.94 -11.29
C GLU A 221 -3.46 -27.28 -10.57
N ILE A 222 -3.57 -27.24 -9.24
CA ILE A 222 -3.97 -28.41 -8.45
C ILE A 222 -5.39 -28.87 -8.78
N ALA A 223 -6.33 -27.94 -9.00
CA ALA A 223 -7.71 -28.28 -9.41
C ALA A 223 -7.72 -29.04 -10.76
N ASN A 224 -6.99 -28.51 -11.75
CA ASN A 224 -6.83 -29.17 -13.05
C ASN A 224 -6.23 -30.58 -12.93
N LEU A 225 -5.27 -30.76 -12.02
CA LEU A 225 -4.68 -32.07 -11.74
C LEU A 225 -5.68 -33.01 -11.05
N CYS A 226 -6.43 -32.51 -10.09
CA CYS A 226 -7.48 -33.27 -9.41
C CYS A 226 -8.52 -33.81 -10.39
N GLU A 227 -8.99 -32.99 -11.34
CA GLU A 227 -9.92 -33.41 -12.39
C GLU A 227 -9.39 -34.60 -13.19
N LYS A 228 -8.11 -34.59 -13.54
CA LYS A 228 -7.46 -35.69 -14.32
C LYS A 228 -7.23 -36.96 -13.50
N LEU A 229 -7.02 -36.83 -12.19
CA LEU A 229 -6.70 -37.97 -11.31
C LEU A 229 -7.91 -38.47 -10.54
N GLY A 230 -9.11 -37.84 -10.66
CA GLY A 230 -10.29 -38.21 -9.90
C GLY A 230 -10.21 -37.83 -8.41
N ALA A 231 -9.36 -36.86 -8.05
CA ALA A 231 -9.24 -36.38 -6.69
C ALA A 231 -10.19 -35.20 -6.43
N ASN A 232 -10.54 -34.97 -5.16
CA ASN A 232 -11.38 -33.86 -4.75
C ASN A 232 -10.51 -32.68 -4.32
N VAL A 233 -10.53 -31.57 -5.09
CA VAL A 233 -9.71 -30.38 -4.84
C VAL A 233 -10.02 -29.72 -3.50
N ASP A 234 -11.28 -29.75 -3.03
CA ASP A 234 -11.65 -29.16 -1.73
C ASP A 234 -11.02 -29.93 -0.58
N MET A 235 -10.97 -31.26 -0.68
CA MET A 235 -10.28 -32.08 0.33
C MET A 235 -8.78 -31.84 0.32
N VAL A 236 -8.17 -31.72 -0.87
CA VAL A 236 -6.75 -31.35 -1.00
C VAL A 236 -6.50 -29.96 -0.38
N ARG A 237 -7.35 -28.98 -0.69
CA ARG A 237 -7.28 -27.63 -0.12
C ARG A 237 -7.37 -27.63 1.41
N ILE A 238 -8.31 -28.39 1.97
CA ILE A 238 -8.47 -28.51 3.43
C ILE A 238 -7.22 -29.17 4.02
N GLY A 239 -6.74 -30.25 3.40
CA GLY A 239 -5.56 -30.99 3.85
C GLY A 239 -4.30 -30.10 3.93
N ILE A 240 -3.95 -29.44 2.82
CA ILE A 240 -2.76 -28.57 2.81
C ILE A 240 -2.94 -27.31 3.64
N GLY A 241 -4.15 -26.73 3.66
CA GLY A 241 -4.45 -25.51 4.39
C GLY A 241 -4.49 -25.67 5.91
N SER A 242 -4.54 -26.92 6.43
CA SER A 242 -4.45 -27.21 7.85
C SER A 242 -3.01 -27.11 8.41
N ASP A 243 -2.00 -27.08 7.54
CA ASP A 243 -0.62 -26.81 7.92
C ASP A 243 -0.45 -25.28 8.14
N ASP A 244 -0.08 -24.85 9.36
CA ASP A 244 0.10 -23.46 9.72
C ASP A 244 1.15 -22.73 8.86
N ARG A 245 2.12 -23.45 8.29
CA ARG A 245 3.12 -22.90 7.37
C ARG A 245 2.51 -22.46 6.04
N ILE A 246 1.37 -23.05 5.65
CA ILE A 246 0.63 -22.75 4.41
C ILE A 246 -0.54 -21.83 4.69
N GLY A 247 -1.37 -22.19 5.68
CA GLY A 247 -2.58 -21.47 6.09
C GLY A 247 -3.73 -21.60 5.09
N LYS A 248 -4.94 -21.39 5.57
CA LYS A 248 -6.20 -21.68 4.83
C LYS A 248 -6.57 -20.63 3.78
N ARG A 249 -6.05 -19.41 3.89
CA ARG A 249 -6.47 -18.26 3.06
C ARG A 249 -5.82 -18.30 1.68
N PHE A 250 -6.56 -17.83 0.65
CA PHE A 250 -6.14 -17.75 -0.75
C PHE A 250 -5.83 -19.10 -1.42
N LEU A 251 -6.42 -20.19 -0.92
CA LEU A 251 -6.31 -21.53 -1.50
C LEU A 251 -7.60 -21.96 -2.22
N PHE A 252 -8.43 -21.04 -2.67
CA PHE A 252 -9.69 -21.36 -3.36
C PHE A 252 -9.47 -21.33 -4.86
N PRO A 253 -9.63 -22.48 -5.57
CA PRO A 253 -9.57 -22.52 -7.02
C PRO A 253 -10.80 -21.83 -7.62
N GLY A 254 -10.63 -21.26 -8.81
CA GLY A 254 -11.66 -20.58 -9.57
C GLY A 254 -11.15 -20.24 -10.97
N ILE A 255 -11.80 -19.29 -11.65
CA ILE A 255 -11.39 -18.86 -13.00
C ILE A 255 -10.07 -18.10 -13.08
N GLY A 256 -9.49 -17.73 -11.93
CA GLY A 256 -8.23 -17.01 -11.79
C GLY A 256 -8.29 -15.99 -10.64
N TYR A 257 -7.25 -15.21 -10.49
CA TYR A 257 -7.28 -14.03 -9.61
C TYR A 257 -7.71 -12.79 -10.42
N GLY A 258 -8.28 -11.81 -9.71
CA GLY A 258 -8.79 -10.58 -10.34
C GLY A 258 -8.81 -9.43 -9.34
N GLY A 259 -9.74 -8.49 -9.56
CA GLY A 259 -9.86 -7.28 -8.77
C GLY A 259 -8.96 -6.16 -9.27
N SER A 260 -9.01 -5.01 -8.60
CA SER A 260 -8.29 -3.79 -8.98
C SER A 260 -6.79 -3.83 -8.65
N CYS A 261 -6.37 -4.70 -7.71
CA CYS A 261 -5.02 -4.69 -7.15
C CYS A 261 -4.10 -5.76 -7.74
N PHE A 262 -4.50 -7.04 -7.71
CA PHE A 262 -3.59 -8.15 -8.07
C PHE A 262 -3.05 -8.05 -9.49
N PRO A 263 -3.85 -7.84 -10.55
CA PRO A 263 -3.32 -7.76 -11.91
C PRO A 263 -2.31 -6.63 -12.07
N LYS A 264 -2.62 -5.45 -11.53
CA LYS A 264 -1.77 -4.26 -11.59
C LYS A 264 -0.45 -4.48 -10.84
N ASP A 265 -0.52 -5.00 -9.61
CA ASP A 265 0.65 -5.14 -8.75
C ASP A 265 1.59 -6.26 -9.21
N VAL A 266 1.05 -7.37 -9.72
CA VAL A 266 1.84 -8.45 -10.31
C VAL A 266 2.57 -7.96 -11.57
N GLN A 267 1.90 -7.19 -12.44
CA GLN A 267 2.53 -6.60 -13.62
C GLN A 267 3.65 -5.61 -13.25
N ALA A 268 3.41 -4.73 -12.27
CA ALA A 268 4.41 -3.77 -11.80
C ALA A 268 5.63 -4.47 -11.18
N LEU A 269 5.43 -5.57 -10.43
CA LEU A 269 6.52 -6.38 -9.89
C LEU A 269 7.30 -7.07 -11.02
N ALA A 270 6.60 -7.67 -12.00
CA ALA A 270 7.23 -8.30 -13.16
C ALA A 270 8.07 -7.29 -13.97
N LYS A 271 7.55 -6.08 -14.18
CA LYS A 271 8.28 -4.99 -14.84
C LYS A 271 9.54 -4.60 -14.06
N SER A 272 9.42 -4.41 -12.75
CA SER A 272 10.55 -4.10 -11.88
C SER A 272 11.62 -5.20 -11.90
N ALA A 273 11.20 -6.46 -11.86
CA ALA A 273 12.10 -7.62 -11.95
C ALA A 273 12.82 -7.68 -13.30
N SER A 274 12.15 -7.36 -14.41
CA SER A 274 12.74 -7.35 -15.75
C SER A 274 13.83 -6.29 -15.91
N VAL A 275 13.65 -5.11 -15.30
CA VAL A 275 14.62 -4.01 -15.34
C VAL A 275 15.92 -4.41 -14.64
N VAL A 276 15.84 -5.11 -13.52
CA VAL A 276 17.03 -5.56 -12.77
C VAL A 276 17.51 -6.96 -13.20
N ARG A 277 16.90 -7.53 -14.25
CA ARG A 277 17.18 -8.88 -14.76
C ARG A 277 17.13 -9.97 -13.67
N CYS A 278 16.20 -9.81 -12.75
CA CYS A 278 15.92 -10.75 -11.67
C CYS A 278 14.51 -11.31 -11.88
N LEU A 279 14.32 -12.62 -11.57
CA LEU A 279 13.03 -13.33 -11.53
C LEU A 279 11.99 -12.82 -12.54
N ALA A 280 11.66 -13.61 -13.53
CA ALA A 280 10.48 -13.34 -14.35
C ALA A 280 9.26 -13.97 -13.67
N ILE A 281 8.32 -13.13 -13.28
CA ILE A 281 6.94 -13.53 -12.98
C ILE A 281 6.16 -13.22 -14.25
N ASP A 282 5.50 -14.20 -14.86
CA ASP A 282 4.64 -13.93 -16.01
C ASP A 282 3.34 -13.21 -15.58
N SER A 283 2.60 -12.72 -16.55
CA SER A 283 1.33 -12.03 -16.33
C SER A 283 0.25 -12.88 -15.63
N SER A 284 0.49 -14.19 -15.50
CA SER A 284 -0.37 -15.14 -14.77
C SER A 284 0.08 -15.37 -13.32
N GLY A 285 1.15 -14.68 -12.87
CA GLY A 285 1.71 -14.86 -11.52
C GLY A 285 2.58 -16.11 -11.37
N ARG A 286 3.01 -16.71 -12.47
CA ARG A 286 3.94 -17.85 -12.43
C ARG A 286 5.37 -17.35 -12.38
N PHE A 287 6.18 -17.96 -11.52
CA PHE A 287 7.62 -17.76 -11.53
C PHE A 287 8.22 -18.47 -12.75
N LEU A 288 8.72 -17.69 -13.71
CA LEU A 288 9.48 -18.25 -14.83
C LEU A 288 10.83 -18.72 -14.31
N ARG A 289 11.15 -19.98 -14.54
CA ARG A 289 12.43 -20.58 -14.13
C ARG A 289 13.59 -19.91 -14.86
N GLU A 290 14.40 -19.13 -14.16
CA GLU A 290 15.79 -19.00 -14.58
C GLU A 290 16.46 -20.39 -14.49
N PRO A 291 17.27 -20.80 -15.47
CA PRO A 291 18.00 -22.04 -15.36
C PRO A 291 18.84 -22.07 -14.07
N ALA A 292 18.72 -23.10 -13.26
CA ALA A 292 19.38 -23.23 -11.96
C ALA A 292 20.90 -22.93 -11.98
N ARG A 293 21.52 -23.03 -13.15
CA ARG A 293 22.94 -22.66 -13.39
C ARG A 293 23.22 -21.16 -13.20
N GLN A 294 22.29 -20.26 -13.56
CA GLN A 294 22.52 -18.81 -13.41
C GLN A 294 22.33 -18.36 -11.96
N ILE A 295 21.42 -18.98 -11.22
CA ILE A 295 21.23 -18.72 -9.79
C ILE A 295 22.48 -19.12 -9.02
N ARG A 296 23.05 -20.27 -9.32
CA ARG A 296 24.28 -20.78 -8.67
C ARG A 296 25.49 -19.87 -8.92
N ALA A 297 25.71 -19.45 -10.16
CA ALA A 297 26.78 -18.52 -10.51
C ALA A 297 26.68 -17.16 -9.81
N ARG A 298 25.46 -16.63 -9.59
CA ARG A 298 25.24 -15.39 -8.84
C ARG A 298 25.48 -15.54 -7.33
N PHE A 299 25.12 -16.68 -6.74
CA PHE A 299 25.44 -16.97 -5.33
C PHE A 299 26.94 -17.13 -5.12
N GLU A 300 27.63 -17.78 -6.03
CA GLU A 300 29.08 -17.95 -5.96
C GLU A 300 29.84 -16.64 -6.16
N SER A 301 29.42 -15.76 -7.09
CA SER A 301 30.03 -14.43 -7.28
C SER A 301 29.83 -13.50 -6.08
N ARG A 302 28.65 -13.55 -5.40
CA ARG A 302 28.40 -12.76 -4.18
C ARG A 302 29.14 -13.29 -2.96
N ARG A 303 29.42 -14.59 -2.91
CA ARG A 303 30.22 -15.20 -1.84
C ARG A 303 31.70 -14.80 -1.97
N ASN A 304 32.21 -14.76 -3.20
CA ASN A 304 33.58 -14.33 -3.48
C ASN A 304 33.78 -12.82 -3.30
N ALA A 305 32.74 -11.99 -3.47
CA ALA A 305 32.81 -10.54 -3.25
C ALA A 305 32.72 -10.12 -1.76
N ARG A 306 32.36 -11.04 -0.85
CA ARG A 306 32.33 -10.81 0.61
C ARG A 306 33.49 -11.45 1.36
N GLY A 307 34.44 -12.03 0.66
CA GLY A 307 35.58 -12.78 1.20
C GLY A 307 36.91 -11.99 1.16
N HIS A 308 36.86 -10.65 1.20
CA HIS A 308 38.02 -9.79 1.46
C HIS A 308 37.66 -8.71 2.47
#